data_8a19a322fa0d8158040bc1e13bcb2f49
#
_entry.id   8a19a322fa0d8158040bc1e13bcb2f49
#
_cell.length_a   1.000
_cell.length_b   1.000
_cell.length_c   1.000
_cell.angle_alpha   90.00
_cell.angle_beta   90.00
_cell.angle_gamma   90.00
#
_symmetry.space_group_name_H-M   'P 1'
#
loop_
_entity.id
_entity.type
_entity.pdbx_description
1 polymer ?
#
loop_
_entity_poly.entity_id
_entity_poly.type
_entity_poly.pdbx_seq_one_letter_code
_entity_poly.pdbx_strand_id
1 'polypeptide(L)'
;MTLFRTGDPRPIHLMGIAGAGMSALALIARHRGVAITGCDSDTSGAGVADLTALGIRVWQGHDPSHLDGARAVVVTAAVPREHPELDRARALDLPVVRRADALGDLVNGSWASGGAGGGGSKSTLVAVAGTHGKTTTTVMVTEALTAAGRNPTGLAGGRVAAWGVRRRSR
;
A
#
# COMPACT_ATOMS: atom_id res chain seq x y z
N MET A 1 8.40 10.97 11.11
CA MET A 1 9.23 9.92 10.46
C MET A 1 8.45 9.46 9.24
N THR A 2 8.99 9.53 8.03
CA THR A 2 8.26 9.16 6.80
C THR A 2 8.39 7.65 6.59
N LEU A 3 7.30 6.91 6.80
CA LEU A 3 7.27 5.44 6.71
C LEU A 3 7.72 4.96 5.31
N PHE A 4 7.13 5.54 4.25
CA PHE A 4 7.36 5.13 2.86
C PHE A 4 8.54 5.85 2.20
N ARG A 5 9.66 6.02 2.90
CA ARG A 5 10.86 6.60 2.33
C ARG A 5 11.46 5.67 1.26
N THR A 6 11.77 6.22 0.10
CA THR A 6 12.51 5.52 -0.97
C THR A 6 14.00 5.46 -0.65
N GLY A 7 14.70 4.50 -1.28
CA GLY A 7 16.16 4.34 -1.09
C GLY A 7 16.58 3.44 0.07
N ASP A 8 15.67 3.03 0.95
CA ASP A 8 15.94 1.98 1.95
C ASP A 8 15.53 0.63 1.34
N PRO A 9 16.46 -0.32 1.14
CA PRO A 9 16.15 -1.62 0.54
C PRO A 9 15.35 -2.53 1.46
N ARG A 10 15.35 -2.27 2.77
CA ARG A 10 14.62 -3.07 3.73
C ARG A 10 13.12 -2.90 3.55
N PRO A 11 12.35 -4.00 3.48
CA PRO A 11 10.92 -3.93 3.22
C PRO A 11 10.13 -3.38 4.41
N ILE A 12 8.96 -2.82 4.10
CA ILE A 12 7.88 -2.66 5.05
C ILE A 12 7.02 -3.91 4.96
N HIS A 13 6.80 -4.58 6.08
CA HIS A 13 5.97 -5.78 6.14
C HIS A 13 4.51 -5.42 6.44
N LEU A 14 3.58 -5.93 5.64
CA LEU A 14 2.15 -5.69 5.77
C LEU A 14 1.43 -6.94 6.26
N MET A 15 0.94 -6.94 7.49
CA MET A 15 0.11 -8.04 8.03
C MET A 15 -1.34 -7.89 7.53
N GLY A 16 -1.89 -8.95 6.96
CA GLY A 16 -3.20 -8.93 6.31
C GLY A 16 -3.16 -8.30 4.91
N ILE A 17 -2.11 -8.57 4.15
CA ILE A 17 -1.81 -7.91 2.86
C ILE A 17 -2.84 -8.24 1.76
N ALA A 18 -3.54 -9.38 1.85
CA ALA A 18 -4.56 -9.76 0.88
C ALA A 18 -5.86 -8.96 1.01
N GLY A 19 -6.09 -8.32 2.15
CA GLY A 19 -7.23 -7.42 2.34
C GLY A 19 -7.21 -6.24 1.37
N ALA A 20 -8.38 -5.85 0.82
CA ALA A 20 -8.49 -4.85 -0.24
C ALA A 20 -7.78 -3.51 0.06
N GLY A 21 -7.87 -3.02 1.30
CA GLY A 21 -7.21 -1.77 1.69
C GLY A 21 -5.70 -1.91 1.90
N MET A 22 -5.22 -3.09 2.27
CA MET A 22 -3.80 -3.36 2.47
C MET A 22 -3.10 -3.65 1.14
N SER A 23 -3.74 -4.44 0.27
CA SER A 23 -3.23 -4.71 -1.08
C SER A 23 -3.10 -3.42 -1.90
N ALA A 24 -4.09 -2.54 -1.83
CA ALA A 24 -4.01 -1.24 -2.50
C ALA A 24 -2.87 -0.37 -1.96
N LEU A 25 -2.67 -0.32 -0.64
CA LEU A 25 -1.54 0.38 -0.02
C LEU A 25 -0.20 -0.20 -0.50
N ALA A 26 -0.08 -1.54 -0.52
CA ALA A 26 1.11 -2.25 -0.99
C ALA A 26 1.43 -1.93 -2.46
N LEU A 27 0.42 -1.97 -3.34
CA LEU A 27 0.55 -1.66 -4.76
C LEU A 27 1.04 -0.23 -4.98
N ILE A 28 0.43 0.76 -4.31
CA ILE A 28 0.83 2.17 -4.44
C ILE A 28 2.27 2.37 -3.94
N ALA A 29 2.62 1.82 -2.77
CA ALA A 29 3.96 1.92 -2.21
C ALA A 29 5.01 1.26 -3.13
N ARG A 30 4.70 0.09 -3.68
CA ARG A 30 5.58 -0.63 -4.60
C ARG A 30 5.81 0.12 -5.90
N HIS A 31 4.75 0.71 -6.49
CA HIS A 31 4.87 1.56 -7.68
C HIS A 31 5.73 2.81 -7.44
N ARG A 32 5.84 3.25 -6.21
CA ARG A 32 6.70 4.36 -5.78
C ARG A 32 8.12 3.93 -5.41
N GLY A 33 8.48 2.66 -5.65
CA GLY A 33 9.83 2.15 -5.42
C GLY A 33 10.12 1.74 -3.98
N VAL A 34 9.10 1.61 -3.13
CA VAL A 34 9.26 1.11 -1.76
C VAL A 34 9.29 -0.42 -1.76
N ALA A 35 10.24 -1.00 -1.05
CA ALA A 35 10.28 -2.43 -0.84
C ALA A 35 9.14 -2.86 0.11
N ILE A 36 8.33 -3.82 -0.33
CA ILE A 36 7.15 -4.31 0.40
C ILE A 36 7.21 -5.83 0.47
N THR A 37 6.84 -6.37 1.61
CA THR A 37 6.51 -7.78 1.84
C THR A 37 5.21 -7.86 2.63
N GLY A 38 4.63 -9.03 2.76
CA GLY A 38 3.49 -9.19 3.65
C GLY A 38 3.04 -10.62 3.81
N CYS A 39 2.11 -10.83 4.73
CA CYS A 39 1.50 -12.12 5.03
C CYS A 39 -0.02 -11.98 5.15
N ASP A 40 -0.71 -13.07 4.92
CA ASP A 40 -2.15 -13.18 5.14
C ASP A 40 -2.52 -14.63 5.46
N SER A 41 -3.58 -14.83 6.23
CA SER A 41 -4.14 -16.17 6.48
C SER A 41 -4.70 -16.82 5.22
N ASP A 42 -5.20 -16.01 4.28
CA ASP A 42 -5.71 -16.45 2.98
C ASP A 42 -5.07 -15.66 1.83
N THR A 43 -4.28 -16.35 1.04
CA THR A 43 -3.58 -15.78 -0.13
C THR A 43 -4.20 -16.21 -1.46
N SER A 44 -5.38 -16.83 -1.46
CA SER A 44 -6.05 -17.30 -2.68
C SER A 44 -6.71 -16.19 -3.51
N GLY A 45 -6.86 -15.00 -2.91
CA GLY A 45 -7.54 -13.85 -3.54
C GLY A 45 -6.82 -13.30 -4.78
N ALA A 46 -7.59 -12.85 -5.77
CA ALA A 46 -7.06 -12.25 -7.00
C ALA A 46 -6.13 -11.03 -6.76
N GLY A 47 -6.30 -10.33 -5.65
CA GLY A 47 -5.41 -9.23 -5.25
C GLY A 47 -3.98 -9.67 -4.96
N VAL A 48 -3.78 -10.91 -4.50
CA VAL A 48 -2.45 -11.48 -4.24
C VAL A 48 -1.68 -11.71 -5.54
N ALA A 49 -2.37 -12.13 -6.60
CA ALA A 49 -1.76 -12.29 -7.92
C ALA A 49 -1.20 -10.95 -8.45
N ASP A 50 -1.91 -9.84 -8.23
CA ASP A 50 -1.45 -8.51 -8.62
C ASP A 50 -0.20 -8.09 -7.81
N LEU A 51 -0.15 -8.44 -6.51
CA LEU A 51 1.00 -8.17 -5.64
C LEU A 51 2.25 -8.96 -6.08
N THR A 52 2.08 -10.24 -6.33
CA THR A 52 3.19 -11.13 -6.77
C THR A 52 3.69 -10.77 -8.15
N ALA A 53 2.82 -10.33 -9.07
CA ALA A 53 3.21 -9.84 -10.40
C ALA A 53 4.11 -8.59 -10.34
N LEU A 54 4.03 -7.80 -9.26
CA LEU A 54 4.93 -6.66 -8.98
C LEU A 54 6.18 -7.05 -8.17
N GLY A 55 6.41 -8.35 -7.96
CA GLY A 55 7.54 -8.84 -7.19
C GLY A 55 7.42 -8.60 -5.67
N ILE A 56 6.20 -8.41 -5.16
CA ILE A 56 5.95 -8.38 -3.72
C ILE A 56 5.89 -9.82 -3.22
N ARG A 57 6.73 -10.13 -2.23
CA ARG A 57 6.69 -11.44 -1.59
C ARG A 57 5.53 -11.48 -0.59
N VAL A 58 4.65 -12.45 -0.76
CA VAL A 58 3.49 -12.70 0.09
C VAL A 58 3.59 -14.10 0.67
N TRP A 59 3.49 -14.21 1.99
CA TRP A 59 3.45 -15.51 2.67
C TRP A 59 2.03 -15.84 3.10
N GLN A 60 1.69 -17.11 3.01
CA GLN A 60 0.47 -17.62 3.61
C GLN A 60 0.72 -17.95 5.07
N GLY A 61 -0.23 -17.56 5.92
CA GLY A 61 -0.09 -17.69 7.36
C GLY A 61 0.75 -16.59 7.99
N HIS A 62 0.96 -16.72 9.27
CA HIS A 62 1.64 -15.74 10.10
C HIS A 62 2.81 -16.42 10.82
N ASP A 63 4.02 -15.93 10.60
CA ASP A 63 5.25 -16.42 11.24
C ASP A 63 6.16 -15.25 11.64
N PRO A 64 6.68 -15.21 12.88
CA PRO A 64 7.59 -14.16 13.32
C PRO A 64 8.80 -13.93 12.42
N SER A 65 9.28 -14.97 11.73
CA SER A 65 10.42 -14.87 10.80
C SER A 65 10.14 -14.03 9.56
N HIS A 66 8.85 -13.79 9.23
CA HIS A 66 8.48 -12.89 8.11
C HIS A 66 8.99 -11.46 8.30
N LEU A 67 9.28 -11.08 9.55
CA LEU A 67 9.78 -9.74 9.90
C LEU A 67 11.31 -9.62 9.80
N ASP A 68 12.02 -10.69 9.51
CA ASP A 68 13.48 -10.64 9.44
C ASP A 68 13.93 -9.74 8.27
N GLY A 69 14.71 -8.73 8.62
CA GLY A 69 15.15 -7.69 7.68
C GLY A 69 14.11 -6.62 7.35
N ALA A 70 12.90 -6.67 7.91
CA ALA A 70 11.94 -5.59 7.77
C ALA A 70 12.39 -4.33 8.52
N ARG A 71 11.94 -3.15 8.06
CA ARG A 71 12.20 -1.86 8.73
C ARG A 71 11.00 -1.30 9.48
N ALA A 72 9.82 -1.82 9.20
CA ALA A 72 8.57 -1.44 9.85
C ALA A 72 7.49 -2.48 9.56
N VAL A 73 6.45 -2.49 10.37
CA VAL A 73 5.27 -3.35 10.20
C VAL A 73 4.03 -2.48 10.06
N VAL A 74 3.19 -2.77 9.07
CA VAL A 74 1.86 -2.16 8.94
C VAL A 74 0.79 -3.19 9.25
N VAL A 75 -0.15 -2.83 10.12
CA VAL A 75 -1.20 -3.74 10.58
C VAL A 75 -2.61 -3.21 10.30
N THR A 76 -3.55 -4.13 10.10
CA THR A 76 -4.98 -3.80 10.09
C THR A 76 -5.54 -3.78 11.50
N ALA A 77 -6.72 -3.20 11.68
CA ALA A 77 -7.42 -3.25 12.95
C ALA A 77 -7.91 -4.67 13.33
N ALA A 78 -7.91 -5.60 12.38
CA ALA A 78 -8.32 -6.99 12.59
C ALA A 78 -7.24 -7.83 13.28
N VAL A 79 -5.97 -7.40 13.28
CA VAL A 79 -4.88 -8.12 13.93
C VAL A 79 -4.98 -7.92 15.45
N PRO A 80 -5.09 -8.99 16.23
CA PRO A 80 -5.11 -8.91 17.70
C PRO A 80 -3.84 -8.26 18.25
N ARG A 81 -3.94 -7.59 19.39
CA ARG A 81 -2.77 -6.98 20.05
C ARG A 81 -1.75 -8.01 20.51
N GLU A 82 -2.21 -9.18 20.88
CA GLU A 82 -1.43 -10.36 21.26
C GLU A 82 -1.26 -11.25 20.03
N HIS A 83 -0.24 -10.97 19.25
CA HIS A 83 0.05 -11.71 18.01
C HIS A 83 1.55 -11.97 17.91
N PRO A 84 1.99 -13.21 17.58
CA PRO A 84 3.42 -13.58 17.58
C PRO A 84 4.31 -12.68 16.70
N GLU A 85 3.82 -12.25 15.53
CA GLU A 85 4.56 -11.29 14.70
C GLU A 85 4.67 -9.91 15.36
N LEU A 86 3.65 -9.45 16.11
CA LEU A 86 3.75 -8.17 16.85
C LEU A 86 4.71 -8.26 18.03
N ASP A 87 4.79 -9.41 18.70
CA ASP A 87 5.77 -9.65 19.75
C ASP A 87 7.17 -9.64 19.16
N ARG A 88 7.37 -10.25 17.99
CA ARG A 88 8.63 -10.20 17.25
C ARG A 88 8.98 -8.78 16.82
N ALA A 89 8.00 -8.01 16.33
CA ALA A 89 8.21 -6.61 15.95
C ALA A 89 8.69 -5.78 17.15
N ARG A 90 8.09 -5.96 18.34
CA ARG A 90 8.54 -5.32 19.58
C ARG A 90 9.96 -5.73 19.99
N ALA A 91 10.27 -7.03 19.89
CA ALA A 91 11.59 -7.56 20.20
C ALA A 91 12.69 -7.03 19.26
N LEU A 92 12.34 -6.69 18.04
CA LEU A 92 13.23 -6.09 17.03
C LEU A 92 13.20 -4.55 17.02
N ASP A 93 12.47 -3.92 17.94
CA ASP A 93 12.25 -2.46 17.98
C ASP A 93 11.74 -1.88 16.64
N LEU A 94 10.91 -2.65 15.93
CA LEU A 94 10.32 -2.23 14.66
C LEU A 94 9.12 -1.32 14.91
N PRO A 95 9.01 -0.20 14.21
CA PRO A 95 7.79 0.62 14.22
C PRO A 95 6.59 -0.19 13.74
N VAL A 96 5.53 -0.26 14.56
CA VAL A 96 4.25 -0.85 14.21
C VAL A 96 3.26 0.27 13.92
N VAL A 97 2.80 0.35 12.68
CA VAL A 97 1.95 1.45 12.19
C VAL A 97 0.60 0.90 11.77
N ARG A 98 -0.47 1.59 12.13
CA ARG A 98 -1.82 1.21 11.66
C ARG A 98 -1.99 1.58 10.18
N ARG A 99 -2.79 0.81 9.45
CA ARG A 99 -3.09 1.06 8.03
C ARG A 99 -3.57 2.49 7.76
N ALA A 100 -4.38 3.06 8.64
CA ALA A 100 -4.89 4.42 8.46
C ALA A 100 -3.77 5.46 8.51
N ASP A 101 -2.86 5.32 9.47
CA ASP A 101 -1.71 6.22 9.63
C ASP A 101 -0.71 6.03 8.48
N ALA A 102 -0.48 4.78 8.06
CA ALA A 102 0.33 4.46 6.90
C ALA A 102 -0.25 5.07 5.61
N LEU A 103 -1.58 5.02 5.42
CA LEU A 103 -2.22 5.68 4.29
C LEU A 103 -2.04 7.20 4.35
N GLY A 104 -2.20 7.79 5.54
CA GLY A 104 -1.96 9.22 5.75
C GLY A 104 -0.53 9.62 5.37
N ASP A 105 0.46 8.85 5.80
CA ASP A 105 1.86 9.07 5.46
C ASP A 105 2.11 8.89 3.94
N LEU A 106 1.49 7.88 3.33
CA LEU A 106 1.57 7.64 1.89
C LEU A 106 1.01 8.82 1.07
N VAL A 107 -0.04 9.45 1.54
CA VAL A 107 -0.71 10.57 0.84
C VAL A 107 0.01 11.89 1.07
N ASN A 108 0.45 12.15 2.32
CA ASN A 108 1.06 13.42 2.72
C ASN A 108 2.58 13.45 2.50
N GLY A 109 3.20 12.30 2.24
CA GLY A 109 4.64 12.20 2.02
C GLY A 109 5.09 13.00 0.80
N SER A 110 6.21 13.75 0.94
CA SER A 110 6.89 14.37 -0.18
C SER A 110 7.51 13.27 -1.05
N TRP A 111 6.82 12.90 -2.12
CA TRP A 111 7.34 11.94 -3.08
C TRP A 111 8.28 12.65 -4.03
N ALA A 112 9.54 12.32 -3.98
CA ALA A 112 10.45 12.61 -5.07
C ALA A 112 9.88 11.92 -6.32
N SER A 113 9.31 12.69 -7.23
CA SER A 113 8.88 12.20 -8.53
C SER A 113 10.11 11.61 -9.21
N GLY A 114 10.22 10.29 -9.26
CA GLY A 114 11.21 9.56 -10.03
C GLY A 114 10.93 9.68 -11.53
N GLY A 115 10.98 10.90 -12.02
CA GLY A 115 10.94 11.28 -13.41
C GLY A 115 11.79 12.54 -13.53
N ALA A 116 12.69 12.58 -14.51
CA ALA A 116 13.61 13.70 -14.77
C ALA A 116 12.86 15.06 -14.84
N GLY A 117 12.83 15.77 -13.73
CA GLY A 117 12.13 17.04 -13.58
C GLY A 117 11.94 17.36 -12.10
N GLY A 118 13.02 17.73 -11.42
CA GLY A 118 13.03 18.06 -9.99
C GLY A 118 12.14 19.26 -9.68
N GLY A 119 11.00 19.03 -9.12
CA GLY A 119 10.15 19.99 -8.46
C GLY A 119 9.20 19.21 -7.58
N GLY A 120 9.30 19.36 -6.26
CA GLY A 120 8.41 18.75 -5.28
C GLY A 120 6.97 19.19 -5.50
N SER A 121 6.28 18.55 -6.41
CA SER A 121 4.86 18.81 -6.69
C SER A 121 4.06 18.36 -5.48
N LYS A 122 3.40 19.30 -4.82
CA LYS A 122 2.42 18.99 -3.77
C LYS A 122 1.30 18.16 -4.41
N SER A 123 1.16 16.91 -3.96
CA SER A 123 0.02 16.09 -4.35
C SER A 123 -1.25 16.67 -3.74
N THR A 124 -2.30 16.81 -4.53
CA THR A 124 -3.63 17.18 -4.04
C THR A 124 -4.38 15.92 -3.68
N LEU A 125 -4.88 15.83 -2.44
CA LEU A 125 -5.75 14.76 -2.00
C LEU A 125 -7.21 15.14 -2.23
N VAL A 126 -7.95 14.26 -2.90
CA VAL A 126 -9.41 14.30 -2.99
C VAL A 126 -9.98 13.11 -2.23
N ALA A 127 -10.70 13.38 -1.15
CA ALA A 127 -11.36 12.35 -0.35
C ALA A 127 -12.86 12.30 -0.67
N VAL A 128 -13.39 11.09 -0.94
CA VAL A 128 -14.80 10.84 -1.20
C VAL A 128 -15.39 10.11 0.00
N ALA A 129 -16.28 10.77 0.73
CA ALA A 129 -16.98 10.24 1.91
C ALA A 129 -18.49 10.14 1.65
N GLY A 130 -19.19 9.32 2.43
CA GLY A 130 -20.64 9.13 2.35
C GLY A 130 -21.06 7.70 2.68
N THR A 131 -22.34 7.48 2.86
CA THR A 131 -22.93 6.15 3.10
C THR A 131 -22.91 5.30 1.84
N HIS A 132 -23.28 5.87 0.69
CA HIS A 132 -23.37 5.18 -0.61
C HIS A 132 -22.57 5.95 -1.68
N GLY A 133 -22.28 5.29 -2.79
CA GLY A 133 -21.68 5.91 -3.97
C GLY A 133 -20.18 6.20 -3.91
N LYS A 134 -19.49 5.98 -2.79
CA LYS A 134 -18.06 6.29 -2.62
C LYS A 134 -17.18 5.71 -3.72
N THR A 135 -17.27 4.41 -3.95
CA THR A 135 -16.49 3.72 -4.99
C THR A 135 -16.77 4.28 -6.37
N THR A 136 -18.06 4.41 -6.72
CA THR A 136 -18.48 4.94 -8.04
C THR A 136 -17.95 6.35 -8.27
N THR A 137 -18.12 7.25 -7.29
CA THR A 137 -17.64 8.63 -7.38
C THR A 137 -16.10 8.68 -7.47
N THR A 138 -15.39 7.87 -6.69
CA THR A 138 -13.93 7.79 -6.78
C THR A 138 -13.47 7.33 -8.15
N VAL A 139 -14.13 6.34 -8.74
CA VAL A 139 -13.84 5.87 -10.10
C VAL A 139 -14.08 6.98 -11.12
N MET A 140 -15.25 7.60 -11.08
CA MET A 140 -15.62 8.68 -12.02
C MET A 140 -14.62 9.86 -11.97
N VAL A 141 -14.24 10.30 -10.76
CA VAL A 141 -13.26 11.39 -10.60
C VAL A 141 -11.88 10.97 -11.14
N THR A 142 -11.45 9.75 -10.86
CA THR A 142 -10.15 9.23 -11.34
C THR A 142 -10.13 9.15 -12.86
N GLU A 143 -11.19 8.61 -13.47
CA GLU A 143 -11.29 8.52 -14.93
C GLU A 143 -11.36 9.92 -15.59
N ALA A 144 -12.12 10.85 -15.03
CA ALA A 144 -12.21 12.22 -15.53
C ALA A 144 -10.84 12.93 -15.48
N LEU A 145 -10.11 12.80 -14.38
CA LEU A 145 -8.77 13.37 -14.25
C LEU A 145 -7.78 12.72 -15.23
N THR A 146 -7.91 11.42 -15.46
CA THR A 146 -7.09 10.68 -16.44
C THR A 146 -7.39 11.18 -17.85
N ALA A 147 -8.66 11.34 -18.22
CA ALA A 147 -9.08 11.87 -19.50
C ALA A 147 -8.62 13.33 -19.72
N ALA A 148 -8.52 14.11 -18.63
CA ALA A 148 -7.98 15.48 -18.65
C ALA A 148 -6.44 15.52 -18.71
N GLY A 149 -5.77 14.40 -18.97
CA GLY A 149 -4.31 14.32 -19.07
C GLY A 149 -3.56 14.43 -17.71
N ARG A 150 -4.29 14.36 -16.60
CA ARG A 150 -3.68 14.24 -15.27
C ARG A 150 -3.26 12.80 -15.03
N ASN A 151 -2.36 12.59 -14.06
CA ASN A 151 -1.89 11.25 -13.66
C ASN A 151 -2.33 10.95 -12.23
N PRO A 152 -3.64 10.73 -11.99
CA PRO A 152 -4.16 10.50 -10.66
C PRO A 152 -3.79 9.10 -10.16
N THR A 153 -3.72 8.95 -8.83
CA THR A 153 -3.74 7.65 -8.16
C THR A 153 -5.10 7.49 -7.49
N GLY A 154 -5.94 6.58 -7.98
CA GLY A 154 -7.23 6.26 -7.37
C GLY A 154 -7.11 5.15 -6.34
N LEU A 155 -7.72 5.33 -5.18
CA LEU A 155 -7.85 4.31 -4.14
C LEU A 155 -9.33 4.12 -3.82
N ALA A 156 -9.88 2.95 -4.15
CA ALA A 156 -11.26 2.57 -3.87
C ALA A 156 -11.31 1.36 -2.93
N GLY A 157 -12.38 1.24 -2.14
CA GLY A 157 -12.58 0.13 -1.21
C GLY A 157 -12.94 -1.21 -1.87
N GLY A 158 -12.93 -1.28 -3.20
CA GLY A 158 -13.19 -2.48 -3.98
C GLY A 158 -12.34 -2.53 -5.23
N ARG A 159 -12.28 -3.71 -5.87
CA ARG A 159 -11.55 -3.89 -7.13
C ARG A 159 -12.29 -3.17 -8.27
N VAL A 160 -11.54 -2.37 -9.01
CA VAL A 160 -12.02 -1.71 -10.24
C VAL A 160 -11.37 -2.41 -11.43
N ALA A 161 -12.15 -3.12 -12.22
CA ALA A 161 -11.63 -3.97 -13.31
C ALA A 161 -10.80 -3.17 -14.33
N ALA A 162 -11.19 -1.93 -14.60
CA ALA A 162 -10.47 -1.04 -15.52
C ALA A 162 -9.12 -0.54 -14.98
N TRP A 163 -8.88 -0.67 -13.68
CA TRP A 163 -7.66 -0.20 -13.00
C TRP A 163 -6.64 -1.33 -12.76
N GLY A 164 -6.67 -2.38 -13.54
CA GLY A 164 -5.69 -3.46 -13.43
C GLY A 164 -4.27 -2.90 -13.31
N VAL A 165 -3.33 -3.74 -12.82
CA VAL A 165 -1.92 -3.37 -12.70
C VAL A 165 -1.43 -2.91 -14.07
N ARG A 166 -1.54 -1.62 -14.37
CA ARG A 166 -1.01 -1.05 -15.61
C ARG A 166 0.51 -1.15 -15.53
N ARG A 167 1.08 -2.12 -16.24
CA ARG A 167 2.46 -1.99 -16.69
C ARG A 167 2.49 -0.71 -17.54
N ARG A 168 3.18 0.34 -17.07
CA ARG A 168 3.64 1.38 -17.98
C ARG A 168 4.56 0.70 -18.98
N SER A 169 4.06 0.38 -20.17
CA SER A 169 4.94 0.35 -21.33
C SER A 169 5.47 1.77 -21.51
N ARG A 170 6.76 1.87 -21.73
CA ARG A 170 7.57 3.07 -21.94
C ARG A 170 6.94 4.05 -22.90
#